data_1e613e731a59c68719a450b290ab5fc9
#
_entry.id   1e613e731a59c68719a450b290ab5fc9
#
_cell.length_a   1.000
_cell.length_b   1.000
_cell.length_c   1.000
_cell.angle_alpha   90.00
_cell.angle_beta   90.00
_cell.angle_gamma   90.00
#
_symmetry.space_group_name_H-M   'P 1'
#
loop_
_entity.id
_entity.type
_entity.pdbx_description
1 polymer ?
#
loop_
_entity_poly.entity_id
_entity_poly.type
_entity_poly.pdbx_seq_one_letter_code
_entity_poly.pdbx_strand_id
1 'polypeptide(L)'
;MTADTPATTTSLAGTPVPSDTGDRREATAHVEELDKAAAEEKVINEEYKTWKKNSPFLYDLLVTHALEWPSLTAQWFPDIERPEGKDYTVQRLLLGTHTSDNEQNYLQIAQVQVPRDDATSDQQKLNSETGELGGYGGAECKIKITQRINHDGEINRARYMPQNPDIIATKTVVENGALFVFDRTRHPSTPASDGVCRPDIRLVGHTREGYGMSWNTNKEGY
;
A
#
# COMPACT_ATOMS: atom_id res chain seq x y z
N MET A 1 -93.61 -25.59 -13.42
CA MET A 1 -93.34 -24.19 -13.67
C MET A 1 -91.89 -23.97 -13.65
N THR A 2 -91.32 -23.85 -14.78
CA THR A 2 -89.89 -23.79 -15.07
C THR A 2 -89.38 -22.37 -14.88
N ALA A 3 -88.22 -22.23 -14.24
CA ALA A 3 -87.49 -20.98 -14.26
C ALA A 3 -86.05 -21.26 -14.67
N ASP A 4 -85.70 -20.72 -15.82
CA ASP A 4 -84.39 -20.69 -16.45
C ASP A 4 -83.43 -19.81 -15.67
N THR A 5 -82.21 -20.26 -15.46
CA THR A 5 -81.11 -19.45 -14.98
C THR A 5 -79.99 -19.42 -16.03
N PRO A 6 -79.53 -18.24 -16.48
CA PRO A 6 -78.50 -18.17 -17.52
C PRO A 6 -77.08 -18.40 -16.89
N ALA A 7 -76.30 -19.13 -17.65
CA ALA A 7 -74.90 -19.40 -17.34
C ALA A 7 -73.99 -18.16 -17.58
N THR A 8 -73.26 -17.74 -16.57
CA THR A 8 -72.25 -16.68 -16.64
C THR A 8 -70.89 -17.29 -17.04
N THR A 9 -70.42 -16.99 -18.22
CA THR A 9 -69.08 -17.34 -18.69
C THR A 9 -68.07 -16.36 -18.07
N THR A 10 -67.26 -16.86 -17.16
CA THR A 10 -66.12 -16.08 -16.59
C THR A 10 -64.91 -16.25 -17.51
N SER A 11 -64.52 -15.14 -18.15
CA SER A 11 -63.28 -15.03 -18.92
C SER A 11 -62.09 -15.04 -17.97
N LEU A 12 -61.22 -16.03 -18.06
CA LEU A 12 -59.93 -16.06 -17.39
C LEU A 12 -58.98 -15.09 -18.14
N ALA A 13 -58.71 -13.92 -17.52
CA ALA A 13 -57.65 -13.02 -17.93
C ALA A 13 -56.30 -13.70 -17.66
N GLY A 14 -55.50 -13.91 -18.71
CA GLY A 14 -54.15 -14.44 -18.62
C GLY A 14 -53.26 -13.49 -17.87
N THR A 15 -52.60 -13.96 -16.84
CA THR A 15 -51.51 -13.28 -16.15
C THR A 15 -50.34 -13.11 -17.11
N PRO A 16 -49.72 -11.92 -17.20
CA PRO A 16 -48.54 -11.75 -18.03
C PRO A 16 -47.37 -12.51 -17.40
N VAL A 17 -46.77 -13.38 -18.22
CA VAL A 17 -45.50 -14.07 -17.90
C VAL A 17 -44.40 -12.99 -17.88
N PRO A 18 -43.60 -12.85 -16.79
CA PRO A 18 -42.47 -11.91 -16.77
C PRO A 18 -41.49 -12.32 -17.86
N SER A 19 -41.07 -11.38 -18.69
CA SER A 19 -40.08 -11.60 -19.74
C SER A 19 -38.71 -11.86 -19.14
N ASP A 20 -38.26 -13.12 -19.12
CA ASP A 20 -36.99 -13.67 -18.67
C ASP A 20 -35.76 -13.27 -19.57
N THR A 21 -35.85 -12.15 -20.28
CA THR A 21 -34.79 -11.73 -21.21
C THR A 21 -33.78 -10.76 -20.60
N GLY A 22 -34.10 -10.10 -19.50
CA GLY A 22 -33.22 -9.16 -18.82
C GLY A 22 -32.13 -9.88 -17.99
N ASP A 23 -32.55 -10.82 -17.18
CA ASP A 23 -31.72 -11.58 -16.24
C ASP A 23 -30.63 -12.43 -16.95
N ARG A 24 -30.99 -12.96 -18.14
CA ARG A 24 -30.07 -13.76 -18.96
C ARG A 24 -28.97 -12.93 -19.64
N ARG A 25 -29.24 -11.66 -19.96
CA ARG A 25 -28.26 -10.74 -20.56
C ARG A 25 -27.28 -10.22 -19.53
N GLU A 26 -27.74 -9.93 -18.31
CA GLU A 26 -26.88 -9.54 -17.19
C GLU A 26 -25.98 -10.68 -16.75
N ALA A 27 -26.49 -11.92 -16.69
CA ALA A 27 -25.70 -13.09 -16.39
C ALA A 27 -24.62 -13.38 -17.45
N THR A 28 -24.94 -13.23 -18.76
CA THR A 28 -23.92 -13.42 -19.81
C THR A 28 -22.88 -12.31 -19.80
N ALA A 29 -23.25 -11.06 -19.59
CA ALA A 29 -22.30 -9.95 -19.47
C ALA A 29 -21.35 -10.12 -18.27
N HIS A 30 -21.87 -10.60 -17.16
CA HIS A 30 -21.05 -10.88 -15.96
C HIS A 30 -20.06 -12.04 -16.20
N VAL A 31 -20.45 -13.10 -16.91
CA VAL A 31 -19.57 -14.20 -17.29
C VAL A 31 -18.47 -13.73 -18.24
N GLU A 32 -18.80 -12.92 -19.26
CA GLU A 32 -17.83 -12.35 -20.19
C GLU A 32 -16.82 -11.44 -19.48
N GLU A 33 -17.25 -10.67 -18.47
CA GLU A 33 -16.39 -9.81 -17.65
C GLU A 33 -15.43 -10.65 -16.78
N LEU A 34 -15.92 -11.74 -16.19
CA LEU A 34 -15.09 -12.68 -15.41
C LEU A 34 -14.07 -13.40 -16.30
N ASP A 35 -14.45 -13.85 -17.48
CA ASP A 35 -13.55 -14.49 -18.43
C ASP A 35 -12.47 -13.53 -18.92
N LYS A 36 -12.82 -12.27 -19.14
CA LYS A 36 -11.87 -11.22 -19.51
C LYS A 36 -10.88 -10.93 -18.38
N ALA A 37 -11.37 -10.79 -17.15
CA ALA A 37 -10.53 -10.60 -15.95
C ALA A 37 -9.57 -11.77 -15.75
N ALA A 38 -10.04 -12.99 -15.91
CA ALA A 38 -9.20 -14.20 -15.81
C ALA A 38 -8.11 -14.27 -16.91
N ALA A 39 -8.45 -13.83 -18.13
CA ALA A 39 -7.50 -13.74 -19.23
C ALA A 39 -6.42 -12.67 -18.97
N GLU A 40 -6.82 -11.50 -18.48
CA GLU A 40 -5.91 -10.42 -18.10
C GLU A 40 -4.97 -10.85 -16.96
N GLU A 41 -5.49 -11.51 -15.93
CA GLU A 41 -4.70 -12.05 -14.83
C GLU A 41 -3.65 -13.05 -15.33
N LYS A 42 -4.01 -13.91 -16.28
CA LYS A 42 -3.07 -14.87 -16.87
C LYS A 42 -1.94 -14.16 -17.61
N VAL A 43 -2.24 -13.11 -18.36
CA VAL A 43 -1.20 -12.32 -19.07
C VAL A 43 -0.27 -11.65 -18.07
N ILE A 44 -0.82 -10.99 -17.03
CA ILE A 44 -0.03 -10.35 -15.96
C ILE A 44 0.89 -11.37 -15.29
N ASN A 45 0.39 -12.56 -14.99
CA ASN A 45 1.20 -13.62 -14.37
C ASN A 45 2.35 -14.10 -15.26
N GLU A 46 2.14 -14.22 -16.56
CA GLU A 46 3.20 -14.61 -17.51
C GLU A 46 4.25 -13.50 -17.68
N GLU A 47 3.82 -12.24 -17.73
CA GLU A 47 4.71 -11.09 -17.75
C GLU A 47 5.54 -11.01 -16.47
N TYR A 48 4.91 -11.22 -15.31
CA TYR A 48 5.60 -11.26 -14.02
C TYR A 48 6.64 -12.39 -13.95
N LYS A 49 6.32 -13.58 -14.41
CA LYS A 49 7.27 -14.71 -14.48
C LYS A 49 8.48 -14.39 -15.37
N THR A 50 8.23 -13.74 -16.51
CA THR A 50 9.29 -13.30 -17.42
C THR A 50 10.17 -12.24 -16.76
N TRP A 51 9.58 -11.24 -16.14
CA TRP A 51 10.30 -10.22 -15.40
C TRP A 51 11.12 -10.82 -14.25
N LYS A 52 10.52 -11.74 -13.46
CA LYS A 52 11.21 -12.42 -12.36
C LYS A 52 12.46 -13.19 -12.82
N LYS A 53 12.38 -13.87 -13.98
CA LYS A 53 13.54 -14.56 -14.57
C LYS A 53 14.65 -13.58 -14.99
N ASN A 54 14.28 -12.39 -15.43
CA ASN A 54 15.20 -11.36 -15.90
C ASN A 54 15.72 -10.46 -14.76
N SER A 55 15.07 -10.45 -13.61
CA SER A 55 15.40 -9.55 -12.49
C SER A 55 16.86 -9.63 -12.01
N PRO A 56 17.54 -10.82 -11.96
CA PRO A 56 18.95 -10.91 -11.58
C PRO A 56 19.91 -10.18 -12.53
N PHE A 57 19.49 -9.93 -13.77
CA PHE A 57 20.29 -9.20 -14.77
C PHE A 57 19.96 -7.71 -14.83
N LEU A 58 18.87 -7.29 -14.17
CA LEU A 58 18.40 -5.92 -14.19
C LEU A 58 18.70 -5.16 -12.89
N TYR A 59 18.87 -5.87 -11.78
CA TYR A 59 19.01 -5.27 -10.45
C TYR A 59 20.15 -5.91 -9.67
N ASP A 60 20.92 -5.11 -8.95
CA ASP A 60 21.92 -5.58 -7.99
C ASP A 60 21.25 -6.15 -6.73
N LEU A 61 20.11 -5.58 -6.35
CA LEU A 61 19.29 -6.02 -5.23
C LEU A 61 17.82 -5.79 -5.53
N LEU A 62 17.02 -6.82 -5.31
CA LEU A 62 15.56 -6.75 -5.37
C LEU A 62 14.97 -7.40 -4.11
N VAL A 63 14.21 -6.63 -3.35
CA VAL A 63 13.51 -7.07 -2.15
C VAL A 63 12.02 -6.79 -2.30
N THR A 64 11.22 -7.81 -2.07
CA THR A 64 9.76 -7.69 -2.07
C THR A 64 9.24 -7.82 -0.64
N HIS A 65 8.42 -6.86 -0.21
CA HIS A 65 7.78 -6.86 1.10
C HIS A 65 6.37 -6.31 0.98
N ALA A 66 5.39 -7.03 1.52
CA ALA A 66 4.01 -6.56 1.60
C ALA A 66 3.79 -5.81 2.92
N LEU A 67 3.41 -4.54 2.83
CA LEU A 67 2.96 -3.76 3.98
C LEU A 67 1.54 -4.15 4.36
N GLU A 68 1.15 -3.93 5.61
CA GLU A 68 -0.22 -4.10 6.11
C GLU A 68 -1.21 -3.20 5.34
N TRP A 69 -0.82 -1.96 5.11
CA TRP A 69 -1.52 -0.97 4.28
C TRP A 69 -0.57 -0.35 3.27
N PRO A 70 -1.06 0.06 2.09
CA PRO A 70 -0.22 0.74 1.10
C PRO A 70 0.37 2.03 1.66
N SER A 71 1.52 2.45 1.13
CA SER A 71 2.13 3.73 1.41
C SER A 71 2.26 4.55 0.13
N LEU A 72 1.75 5.77 0.12
CA LEU A 72 1.91 6.74 -0.98
C LEU A 72 3.24 7.50 -0.92
N THR A 73 4.05 7.23 0.11
CA THR A 73 5.29 7.95 0.37
C THR A 73 6.38 7.00 0.85
N ALA A 74 7.60 7.20 0.38
CA ALA A 74 8.78 6.51 0.88
C ALA A 74 9.98 7.45 0.80
N GLN A 75 10.82 7.41 1.84
CA GLN A 75 12.08 8.16 1.87
C GLN A 75 13.09 7.45 2.77
N TRP A 76 14.29 7.19 2.26
CA TRP A 76 15.38 6.70 3.09
C TRP A 76 15.86 7.78 4.06
N PHE A 77 16.09 7.41 5.32
CA PHE A 77 16.82 8.25 6.25
C PHE A 77 18.30 8.27 5.88
N PRO A 78 19.05 9.31 6.29
CA PRO A 78 20.46 9.45 5.92
C PRO A 78 21.40 8.56 6.73
N ASP A 79 20.93 7.99 7.84
CA ASP A 79 21.73 7.16 8.75
C ASP A 79 21.87 5.73 8.21
N ILE A 80 23.07 5.18 8.38
CA ILE A 80 23.39 3.80 8.02
C ILE A 80 24.14 3.19 9.22
N GLU A 81 23.54 2.20 9.84
CA GLU A 81 24.18 1.40 10.88
C GLU A 81 24.92 0.21 10.26
N ARG A 82 26.10 -0.07 10.76
CA ARG A 82 26.94 -1.21 10.33
C ARG A 82 27.23 -2.10 11.53
N PRO A 83 26.33 -3.06 11.85
CA PRO A 83 26.54 -3.96 12.98
C PRO A 83 27.84 -4.76 12.80
N GLU A 84 28.63 -4.84 13.86
CA GLU A 84 29.91 -5.55 13.83
C GLU A 84 29.70 -7.05 13.58
N GLY A 85 30.52 -7.63 12.70
CA GLY A 85 30.45 -9.05 12.35
C GLY A 85 29.22 -9.46 11.53
N LYS A 86 28.48 -8.50 10.98
CA LYS A 86 27.33 -8.77 10.07
C LYS A 86 27.68 -8.40 8.65
N ASP A 87 27.09 -9.13 7.72
CA ASP A 87 27.24 -8.99 6.27
C ASP A 87 26.17 -8.03 5.66
N TYR A 88 25.42 -7.32 6.52
CA TYR A 88 24.41 -6.34 6.15
C TYR A 88 24.60 -5.02 6.88
N THR A 89 24.03 -3.98 6.31
CA THR A 89 23.79 -2.69 6.96
C THR A 89 22.34 -2.58 7.37
N VAL A 90 22.05 -1.74 8.33
CA VAL A 90 20.69 -1.40 8.74
C VAL A 90 20.42 0.03 8.35
N GLN A 91 19.39 0.25 7.57
CA GLN A 91 18.93 1.56 7.12
C GLN A 91 17.49 1.77 7.54
N ARG A 92 17.07 3.02 7.67
CA ARG A 92 15.70 3.36 8.02
C ARG A 92 14.95 3.92 6.82
N LEU A 93 13.66 3.58 6.74
CA LEU A 93 12.76 4.03 5.68
C LEU A 93 11.54 4.69 6.32
N LEU A 94 11.25 5.91 5.90
CA LEU A 94 10.05 6.65 6.27
C LEU A 94 8.91 6.23 5.36
N LEU A 95 7.78 5.84 5.95
CA LEU A 95 6.57 5.39 5.29
C LEU A 95 5.34 6.07 5.91
N GLY A 96 4.24 6.05 5.20
CA GLY A 96 2.93 6.36 5.71
C GLY A 96 1.96 5.19 5.52
N THR A 97 0.70 5.38 5.91
CA THR A 97 -0.37 4.47 5.56
C THR A 97 -1.42 5.18 4.69
N HIS A 98 -2.05 4.40 3.84
CA HIS A 98 -3.24 4.77 3.10
C HIS A 98 -4.27 3.68 3.35
N THR A 99 -5.17 3.94 4.32
CA THR A 99 -6.15 2.96 4.78
C THR A 99 -7.50 3.18 4.10
N SER A 100 -8.41 2.22 4.26
CA SER A 100 -9.82 2.32 3.90
C SER A 100 -10.71 2.18 5.14
N ASP A 101 -11.99 2.46 5.00
CA ASP A 101 -13.04 2.17 5.99
C ASP A 101 -12.81 2.78 7.39
N ASN A 102 -12.18 3.96 7.46
CA ASN A 102 -11.83 4.66 8.70
C ASN A 102 -10.87 3.89 9.62
N GLU A 103 -10.08 2.99 9.08
CA GLU A 103 -9.00 2.35 9.82
C GLU A 103 -7.95 3.39 10.28
N GLN A 104 -7.29 3.08 11.38
CA GLN A 104 -6.29 3.97 11.96
C GLN A 104 -5.09 4.14 11.03
N ASN A 105 -4.73 5.38 10.74
CA ASN A 105 -3.54 5.72 9.97
C ASN A 105 -2.32 5.95 10.87
N TYR A 106 -1.14 5.70 10.31
CA TYR A 106 0.15 5.82 11.01
C TYR A 106 1.22 6.43 10.12
N LEU A 107 2.01 7.33 10.71
CA LEU A 107 3.35 7.63 10.24
C LEU A 107 4.26 6.49 10.73
N GLN A 108 5.01 5.87 9.82
CA GLN A 108 5.78 4.66 10.11
C GLN A 108 7.26 4.85 9.80
N ILE A 109 8.10 4.26 10.65
CA ILE A 109 9.52 4.10 10.39
C ILE A 109 9.82 2.62 10.34
N ALA A 110 10.33 2.17 9.20
CA ALA A 110 10.80 0.81 8.99
C ALA A 110 12.32 0.75 9.10
N GLN A 111 12.81 -0.35 9.64
CA GLN A 111 14.20 -0.77 9.60
C GLN A 111 14.35 -1.79 8.48
N VAL A 112 15.34 -1.58 7.62
CA VAL A 112 15.62 -2.43 6.46
C VAL A 112 17.05 -2.93 6.58
N GLN A 113 17.23 -4.25 6.54
CA GLN A 113 18.54 -4.87 6.41
C GLN A 113 18.92 -4.91 4.93
N VAL A 114 20.00 -4.24 4.58
CA VAL A 114 20.51 -4.19 3.21
C VAL A 114 21.88 -4.88 3.19
N PRO A 115 22.10 -5.87 2.29
CA PRO A 115 23.39 -6.52 2.14
C PRO A 115 24.50 -5.51 1.94
N ARG A 116 25.69 -5.84 2.43
CA ARG A 116 26.90 -5.06 2.15
C ARG A 116 27.41 -5.38 0.74
N ASP A 117 28.02 -4.41 0.09
CA ASP A 117 28.59 -4.57 -1.25
C ASP A 117 29.65 -5.69 -1.32
N ASP A 118 30.40 -5.90 -0.24
CA ASP A 118 31.41 -6.96 -0.11
C ASP A 118 30.79 -8.36 0.13
N ALA A 119 29.53 -8.43 0.59
CA ALA A 119 28.82 -9.68 0.83
C ALA A 119 28.20 -10.27 -0.44
N THR A 120 28.00 -9.46 -1.47
CA THR A 120 27.32 -9.88 -2.72
C THR A 120 28.18 -10.68 -3.67
N SER A 121 29.52 -10.59 -3.57
CA SER A 121 30.45 -11.27 -4.49
C SER A 121 30.40 -12.80 -4.48
N ASP A 122 29.98 -13.41 -3.37
CA ASP A 122 29.86 -14.87 -3.26
C ASP A 122 28.47 -15.43 -3.65
N GLN A 123 27.51 -14.58 -3.94
CA GLN A 123 26.09 -14.96 -4.03
C GLN A 123 25.50 -14.94 -5.44
N GLN A 124 26.28 -14.58 -6.44
CA GLN A 124 25.91 -14.79 -7.85
C GLN A 124 26.02 -16.28 -8.27
N LYS A 125 25.98 -17.19 -7.29
CA LYS A 125 26.02 -18.62 -7.58
C LYS A 125 24.69 -19.07 -8.15
N LEU A 126 24.75 -19.63 -9.35
CA LEU A 126 23.67 -20.38 -9.95
C LEU A 126 23.23 -21.48 -8.97
N ASN A 127 22.00 -21.49 -8.55
CA ASN A 127 21.44 -22.62 -7.82
C ASN A 127 21.40 -23.81 -8.79
N SER A 128 22.25 -24.81 -8.57
CA SER A 128 22.38 -25.96 -9.45
C SER A 128 21.15 -26.87 -9.50
N GLU A 129 20.23 -26.73 -8.51
CA GLU A 129 19.00 -27.53 -8.47
C GLU A 129 17.82 -26.83 -9.14
N THR A 130 17.73 -25.51 -9.07
CA THR A 130 16.61 -24.75 -9.66
C THR A 130 16.96 -24.04 -10.96
N GLY A 131 18.25 -23.93 -11.30
CA GLY A 131 18.71 -23.17 -12.46
C GLY A 131 18.48 -21.66 -12.33
N GLU A 132 18.13 -21.17 -11.15
CA GLU A 132 17.89 -19.77 -10.88
C GLU A 132 19.20 -19.07 -10.47
N LEU A 133 19.48 -17.95 -11.11
CA LEU A 133 20.54 -17.03 -10.72
C LEU A 133 19.98 -16.09 -9.66
N GLY A 134 20.74 -15.94 -8.58
CA GLY A 134 20.42 -14.96 -7.57
C GLY A 134 19.55 -15.50 -6.46
N GLY A 135 19.61 -14.83 -5.41
CA GLY A 135 19.03 -15.07 -4.12
C GLY A 135 20.09 -14.79 -3.09
N TYR A 136 19.86 -13.80 -2.30
CA TYR A 136 20.63 -13.54 -1.09
C TYR A 136 20.37 -14.72 -0.15
N GLY A 137 21.08 -15.83 -0.38
CA GLY A 137 20.87 -17.09 0.32
C GLY A 137 21.47 -17.05 1.72
N GLY A 138 20.74 -16.54 2.71
CA GLY A 138 21.14 -16.60 4.10
C GLY A 138 20.84 -15.36 4.92
N ALA A 139 20.92 -14.16 4.38
CA ALA A 139 20.41 -12.98 5.04
C ALA A 139 19.05 -12.65 4.45
N GLU A 140 18.00 -13.02 5.16
CA GLU A 140 16.67 -12.50 4.85
C GLU A 140 16.76 -10.98 4.93
N CYS A 141 16.57 -10.28 3.81
CA CYS A 141 16.36 -8.85 3.81
C CYS A 141 15.10 -8.56 4.62
N LYS A 142 15.28 -8.24 5.89
CA LYS A 142 14.16 -8.03 6.81
C LYS A 142 13.76 -6.58 6.78
N ILE A 143 12.50 -6.35 6.45
CA ILE A 143 11.85 -5.05 6.66
C ILE A 143 10.96 -5.19 7.89
N LYS A 144 11.20 -4.33 8.89
CA LYS A 144 10.46 -4.33 10.15
C LYS A 144 10.03 -2.92 10.49
N ILE A 145 8.75 -2.70 10.73
CA ILE A 145 8.25 -1.44 11.29
C ILE A 145 8.73 -1.36 12.74
N THR A 146 9.51 -0.32 13.04
CA THR A 146 10.11 -0.08 14.36
C THR A 146 9.43 1.02 15.15
N GLN A 147 8.72 1.93 14.47
CA GLN A 147 7.94 2.97 15.12
C GLN A 147 6.66 3.22 14.32
N ARG A 148 5.55 3.39 15.04
CA ARG A 148 4.26 3.86 14.52
C ARG A 148 3.80 5.05 15.33
N ILE A 149 3.44 6.14 14.67
CA ILE A 149 2.88 7.34 15.30
C ILE A 149 1.47 7.53 14.77
N ASN A 150 0.49 7.66 15.66
CA ASN A 150 -0.91 7.89 15.27
C ASN A 150 -1.03 9.12 14.37
N HIS A 151 -1.80 8.99 13.30
CA HIS A 151 -1.98 10.03 12.31
C HIS A 151 -3.46 10.16 11.94
N ASP A 152 -3.94 11.40 11.78
CA ASP A 152 -5.30 11.68 11.33
C ASP A 152 -5.33 11.67 9.79
N GLY A 153 -6.11 10.73 9.25
CA GLY A 153 -6.28 10.52 7.81
C GLY A 153 -5.03 9.93 7.14
N GLU A 154 -5.17 9.63 5.88
CA GLU A 154 -4.12 9.07 5.05
C GLU A 154 -2.96 10.05 4.86
N ILE A 155 -1.77 9.51 4.67
CA ILE A 155 -0.55 10.30 4.47
C ILE A 155 -0.22 10.33 2.98
N ASN A 156 -0.53 11.46 2.34
CA ASN A 156 -0.21 11.66 0.93
C ASN A 156 1.29 11.84 0.69
N ARG A 157 2.00 12.45 1.64
CA ARG A 157 3.44 12.69 1.58
C ARG A 157 4.01 12.79 2.99
N ALA A 158 5.17 12.19 3.21
CA ALA A 158 5.99 12.40 4.40
C ALA A 158 7.44 12.70 3.98
N ARG A 159 8.06 13.69 4.65
CA ARG A 159 9.46 14.05 4.43
C ARG A 159 10.10 14.49 5.74
N TYR A 160 11.29 13.95 6.04
CA TYR A 160 12.08 14.46 7.15
C TYR A 160 12.79 15.76 6.78
N MET A 161 13.09 16.59 7.76
CA MET A 161 13.86 17.83 7.60
C MET A 161 15.34 17.48 7.39
N PRO A 162 15.99 17.94 6.32
CA PRO A 162 17.40 17.57 6.02
C PRO A 162 18.39 17.91 7.12
N GLN A 163 18.16 19.03 7.84
CA GLN A 163 19.04 19.48 8.94
C GLN A 163 18.82 18.69 10.23
N ASN A 164 17.63 18.13 10.42
CA ASN A 164 17.29 17.28 11.56
C ASN A 164 16.30 16.18 11.13
N PRO A 165 16.79 14.98 10.80
CA PRO A 165 15.94 13.89 10.31
C PRO A 165 14.90 13.36 11.31
N ASP A 166 14.98 13.78 12.57
CA ASP A 166 13.98 13.43 13.56
C ASP A 166 12.69 14.27 13.45
N ILE A 167 12.75 15.39 12.73
CA ILE A 167 11.61 16.23 12.43
C ILE A 167 11.00 15.81 11.09
N ILE A 168 9.75 15.40 11.12
CA ILE A 168 9.05 14.85 9.96
C ILE A 168 7.78 15.67 9.70
N ALA A 169 7.64 16.17 8.49
CA ALA A 169 6.40 16.76 8.03
C ALA A 169 5.58 15.74 7.23
N THR A 170 4.27 15.78 7.41
CA THR A 170 3.31 14.98 6.65
C THR A 170 2.25 15.86 6.00
N LYS A 171 1.81 15.47 4.82
CA LYS A 171 0.66 16.04 4.13
C LYS A 171 -0.50 15.06 4.28
N THR A 172 -1.60 15.51 4.89
CA THR A 172 -2.77 14.67 5.14
C THR A 172 -3.95 15.04 4.25
N VAL A 173 -4.96 14.18 4.20
CA VAL A 173 -6.25 14.42 3.54
C VAL A 173 -7.22 15.22 4.43
N VAL A 174 -7.05 15.17 5.76
CA VAL A 174 -7.91 15.89 6.69
C VAL A 174 -7.61 17.39 6.75
N GLU A 175 -8.52 18.16 7.32
CA GLU A 175 -8.40 19.64 7.47
C GLU A 175 -8.05 20.33 6.14
N ASN A 176 -8.65 19.91 5.03
CA ASN A 176 -8.39 20.40 3.68
C ASN A 176 -6.92 20.25 3.23
N GLY A 177 -6.24 19.23 3.69
CA GLY A 177 -4.85 18.96 3.35
C GLY A 177 -3.86 19.72 4.23
N ALA A 178 -4.11 19.77 5.51
CA ALA A 178 -3.18 20.32 6.51
C ALA A 178 -1.81 19.63 6.44
N LEU A 179 -0.78 20.31 6.96
CA LEU A 179 0.50 19.69 7.22
C LEU A 179 0.65 19.48 8.72
N PHE A 180 1.09 18.30 9.08
CA PHE A 180 1.49 17.99 10.46
C PHE A 180 2.99 17.87 10.53
N VAL A 181 3.57 18.34 11.61
CA VAL A 181 5.01 18.20 11.90
C VAL A 181 5.16 17.43 13.21
N PHE A 182 5.99 16.41 13.18
CA PHE A 182 6.28 15.54 14.32
C PHE A 182 7.78 15.55 14.63
N ASP A 183 8.12 15.72 15.88
CA ASP A 183 9.40 15.27 16.42
C ASP A 183 9.26 13.80 16.84
N ARG A 184 9.77 12.87 16.01
CA ARG A 184 9.59 11.43 16.25
C ARG A 184 10.20 10.95 17.56
N THR A 185 11.19 11.67 18.12
CA THR A 185 11.86 11.31 19.37
C THR A 185 10.95 11.50 20.60
N ARG A 186 9.92 12.32 20.46
CA ARG A 186 8.90 12.58 21.48
C ARG A 186 7.76 11.57 21.46
N HIS A 187 7.74 10.67 20.48
CA HIS A 187 6.74 9.64 20.32
C HIS A 187 7.31 8.25 20.63
N PRO A 188 6.59 7.41 21.38
CA PRO A 188 7.01 6.04 21.64
C PRO A 188 7.03 5.20 20.35
N SER A 189 7.72 4.07 20.38
CA SER A 189 7.78 3.13 19.24
C SER A 189 6.42 2.48 18.97
N THR A 190 5.63 2.22 20.03
CA THR A 190 4.26 1.72 19.93
C THR A 190 3.31 2.89 20.05
N PRO A 191 2.34 3.00 19.12
CA PRO A 191 1.39 4.11 19.15
C PRO A 191 0.51 4.08 20.39
N ALA A 192 0.05 5.25 20.83
CA ALA A 192 -0.91 5.34 21.92
C ALA A 192 -2.23 4.64 21.53
N SER A 193 -2.77 3.85 22.45
CA SER A 193 -3.97 3.03 22.22
C SER A 193 -5.26 3.82 22.01
N ASP A 194 -5.24 5.12 22.31
CA ASP A 194 -6.37 6.02 22.10
C ASP A 194 -6.56 6.45 20.63
N GLY A 195 -5.62 6.10 19.74
CA GLY A 195 -5.68 6.44 18.32
C GLY A 195 -5.50 7.94 18.01
N VAL A 196 -5.27 8.78 19.01
CA VAL A 196 -5.28 10.25 18.83
C VAL A 196 -3.97 10.71 18.17
N CYS A 197 -4.10 11.47 17.09
CA CYS A 197 -3.00 12.14 16.42
C CYS A 197 -2.53 13.38 17.21
N ARG A 198 -1.26 13.42 17.57
CA ARG A 198 -0.66 14.50 18.37
C ARG A 198 0.59 15.05 17.69
N PRO A 199 0.44 15.81 16.59
CA PRO A 199 1.58 16.47 15.98
C PRO A 199 2.08 17.61 16.87
N ASP A 200 3.38 17.90 16.80
CA ASP A 200 3.98 19.05 17.50
C ASP A 200 3.51 20.39 16.88
N ILE A 201 3.28 20.40 15.55
CA ILE A 201 2.78 21.57 14.83
C ILE A 201 1.71 21.13 13.84
N ARG A 202 0.64 21.93 13.75
CA ARG A 202 -0.38 21.85 12.69
C ARG A 202 -0.34 23.11 11.84
N LEU A 203 -0.11 22.97 10.54
CA LEU A 203 -0.11 24.06 9.58
C LEU A 203 -1.36 23.95 8.71
N VAL A 204 -2.29 24.85 8.94
CA VAL A 204 -3.55 24.94 8.19
C VAL A 204 -3.53 26.11 7.23
N GLY A 205 -4.32 26.07 6.16
CA GLY A 205 -4.40 27.15 5.17
C GLY A 205 -4.69 26.66 3.76
N HIS A 206 -4.54 25.37 3.50
CA HIS A 206 -5.01 24.79 2.25
C HIS A 206 -6.54 24.71 2.23
N THR A 207 -7.12 24.77 1.04
CA THR A 207 -8.56 24.61 0.82
C THR A 207 -8.94 23.25 0.26
N ARG A 208 -7.93 22.44 -0.10
CA ARG A 208 -8.06 21.07 -0.61
C ARG A 208 -6.83 20.27 -0.23
N GLU A 209 -6.99 18.96 -0.19
CA GLU A 209 -5.86 18.04 -0.09
C GLU A 209 -4.85 18.20 -1.24
N GLY A 210 -3.66 17.70 -1.04
CA GLY A 210 -2.59 17.75 -2.04
C GLY A 210 -1.43 16.84 -1.67
N TYR A 211 -0.42 16.81 -2.55
CA TYR A 211 0.73 15.91 -2.44
C TYR A 211 2.07 16.64 -2.37
N GLY A 212 2.14 17.88 -2.86
CA GLY A 212 3.39 18.63 -2.91
C GLY A 212 3.86 19.06 -1.52
N MET A 213 5.10 18.66 -1.17
CA MET A 213 5.77 19.07 0.06
C MET A 213 7.28 18.91 -0.10
N SER A 214 8.05 19.91 0.31
CA SER A 214 9.50 19.88 0.30
C SER A 214 10.06 20.80 1.39
N TRP A 215 11.09 20.32 2.07
CA TRP A 215 11.88 21.14 2.98
C TRP A 215 12.91 21.98 2.24
N ASN A 216 13.21 23.15 2.76
CA ASN A 216 14.33 23.96 2.31
C ASN A 216 15.64 23.35 2.82
N THR A 217 16.51 22.90 1.90
CA THR A 217 17.80 22.29 2.27
C THR A 217 18.83 23.30 2.76
N ASN A 218 18.63 24.61 2.48
CA ASN A 218 19.56 25.68 2.83
C ASN A 218 19.14 26.46 4.09
N LYS A 219 17.90 26.31 4.51
CA LYS A 219 17.36 27.03 5.67
C LYS A 219 16.52 26.11 6.52
N GLU A 220 16.98 25.88 7.74
CA GLU A 220 16.31 25.02 8.71
C GLU A 220 14.88 25.51 9.03
N GLY A 221 13.95 24.57 9.12
CA GLY A 221 12.56 24.85 9.50
C GLY A 221 11.66 25.45 8.40
N TYR A 222 12.13 25.49 7.14
CA TYR A 222 11.37 26.03 6.01
C TYR A 222 11.08 25.01 4.94
#